data_54d08ad4a73befe6a26fdfef41b1b0fa
#
_entry.id   54d08ad4a73befe6a26fdfef41b1b0fa
#
_cell.length_a   1.000
_cell.length_b   1.000
_cell.length_c   1.000
_cell.angle_alpha   90.00
_cell.angle_beta   90.00
_cell.angle_gamma   90.00
#
_symmetry.space_group_name_H-M   'P 1'
#
loop_
_entity.id
_entity.type
_entity.pdbx_description
1 polymer ?
#
loop_
_entity_poly.entity_id
_entity_poly.type
_entity_poly.pdbx_seq_one_letter_code
_entity_poly.pdbx_strand_id
1 'polypeptide(L)'
;MNQTLNDLINFIRNPKLEKDPNQNPLYKIKILIHLLWISISISFLLSLVNGLFTSLGVLHENRHIADNFFKDSSGLKILFLASVLAPIAEELIFRAPLVLFKQPKLFKIAFYTIGIIFAYVHIFNFEINTNVILFSPLLVAPQLFVGFIFGFIRIRLGLIWSICLHGLYNGLLVSLFLIATNGNF
;
A
#
# COMPACT_ATOMS: atom_id res chain seq x y z
N MET A 1 -7.04 5.55 -18.18
CA MET A 1 -6.18 5.90 -17.04
C MET A 1 -6.55 7.26 -16.44
N ASN A 2 -6.66 8.34 -17.23
CA ASN A 2 -7.00 9.67 -16.71
C ASN A 2 -8.31 9.73 -15.91
N GLN A 3 -9.37 9.04 -16.35
CA GLN A 3 -10.63 8.99 -15.60
C GLN A 3 -10.46 8.29 -14.24
N THR A 4 -9.81 7.13 -14.21
CA THR A 4 -9.55 6.39 -12.95
C THR A 4 -8.75 7.24 -11.95
N LEU A 5 -7.76 7.99 -12.44
CA LEU A 5 -6.95 8.89 -11.60
C LEU A 5 -7.80 10.05 -11.06
N ASN A 6 -8.65 10.66 -11.90
CA ASN A 6 -9.54 11.73 -11.46
C ASN A 6 -10.55 11.24 -10.42
N ASP A 7 -11.14 10.05 -10.63
CA ASP A 7 -12.07 9.44 -9.70
C ASP A 7 -11.40 9.13 -8.36
N LEU A 8 -10.15 8.61 -8.38
CA LEU A 8 -9.34 8.38 -7.19
C LEU A 8 -9.05 9.69 -6.44
N ILE A 9 -8.59 10.74 -7.14
CA ILE A 9 -8.28 12.04 -6.52
C ILE A 9 -9.53 12.65 -5.89
N ASN A 10 -10.66 12.63 -6.60
CA ASN A 10 -11.92 13.16 -6.11
C ASN A 10 -12.42 12.38 -4.88
N PHE A 11 -12.26 11.06 -4.91
CA PHE A 11 -12.60 10.20 -3.77
C PHE A 11 -11.69 10.50 -2.57
N ILE A 12 -10.37 10.57 -2.75
CA ILE A 12 -9.44 10.88 -1.64
C ILE A 12 -9.74 12.24 -1.04
N ARG A 13 -10.12 13.25 -1.83
CA ARG A 13 -10.49 14.59 -1.32
C ARG A 13 -11.78 14.58 -0.52
N ASN A 14 -12.74 13.74 -0.91
CA ASN A 14 -14.05 13.67 -0.23
C ASN A 14 -14.58 12.22 -0.26
N PRO A 15 -14.02 11.32 0.57
CA PRO A 15 -14.41 9.91 0.56
C PRO A 15 -15.88 9.72 0.95
N LYS A 16 -16.57 8.91 0.16
CA LYS A 16 -17.98 8.54 0.35
C LYS A 16 -18.14 7.04 0.27
N LEU A 17 -19.04 6.50 1.07
CA LEU A 17 -19.37 5.08 1.07
C LEU A 17 -20.34 4.76 -0.11
N GLU A 18 -19.80 4.79 -1.33
CA GLU A 18 -20.58 4.57 -2.55
C GLU A 18 -19.89 3.53 -3.44
N LYS A 19 -20.62 2.45 -3.73
CA LYS A 19 -20.14 1.41 -4.66
C LYS A 19 -20.20 1.90 -6.10
N ASP A 20 -19.32 1.35 -6.94
CA ASP A 20 -19.40 1.55 -8.37
C ASP A 20 -20.64 0.82 -8.93
N PRO A 21 -21.50 1.49 -9.69
CA PRO A 21 -22.68 0.85 -10.30
C PRO A 21 -22.30 -0.15 -11.41
N ASN A 22 -21.12 0.01 -12.01
CA ASN A 22 -20.69 -0.88 -13.08
C ASN A 22 -20.14 -2.19 -12.52
N GLN A 23 -20.90 -3.27 -12.71
CA GLN A 23 -20.56 -4.60 -12.23
C GLN A 23 -19.84 -5.47 -13.28
N ASN A 24 -19.57 -4.95 -14.50
CA ASN A 24 -18.89 -5.68 -15.56
C ASN A 24 -17.48 -6.10 -15.11
N PRO A 25 -17.11 -7.39 -15.15
CA PRO A 25 -15.80 -7.88 -14.73
C PRO A 25 -14.63 -7.24 -15.49
N LEU A 26 -14.76 -7.04 -16.80
CA LEU A 26 -13.71 -6.43 -17.61
C LEU A 26 -13.45 -4.97 -17.21
N TYR A 27 -14.51 -4.24 -16.86
CA TYR A 27 -14.38 -2.89 -16.31
C TYR A 27 -13.61 -2.90 -14.99
N LYS A 28 -13.94 -3.81 -14.07
CA LYS A 28 -13.27 -3.93 -12.78
C LYS A 28 -11.79 -4.30 -12.92
N ILE A 29 -11.47 -5.23 -13.83
CA ILE A 29 -10.09 -5.59 -14.16
C ILE A 29 -9.33 -4.38 -14.71
N LYS A 30 -9.93 -3.61 -15.61
CA LYS A 30 -9.34 -2.38 -16.15
C LYS A 30 -9.03 -1.37 -15.04
N ILE A 31 -9.95 -1.14 -14.11
CA ILE A 31 -9.73 -0.25 -12.96
C ILE A 31 -8.58 -0.79 -12.09
N LEU A 32 -8.57 -2.08 -11.77
CA LEU A 32 -7.51 -2.72 -10.98
C LEU A 32 -6.13 -2.50 -11.62
N ILE A 33 -5.99 -2.74 -12.93
CA ILE A 33 -4.73 -2.54 -13.66
C ILE A 33 -4.32 -1.06 -13.64
N HIS A 34 -5.25 -0.12 -13.84
CA HIS A 34 -4.93 1.30 -13.75
C HIS A 34 -4.45 1.70 -12.36
N LEU A 35 -5.13 1.22 -11.30
CA LEU A 35 -4.75 1.50 -9.91
C LEU A 35 -3.41 0.86 -9.54
N LEU A 36 -3.11 -0.34 -10.05
CA LEU A 36 -1.82 -0.99 -9.88
C LEU A 36 -0.69 -0.12 -10.44
N TRP A 37 -0.82 0.35 -11.67
CA TRP A 37 0.18 1.25 -12.28
C TRP A 37 0.32 2.57 -11.54
N ILE A 38 -0.79 3.17 -11.09
CA ILE A 38 -0.77 4.40 -10.28
C ILE A 38 -0.03 4.14 -8.96
N SER A 39 -0.31 3.02 -8.28
CA SER A 39 0.34 2.64 -7.02
C SER A 39 1.85 2.47 -7.19
N ILE A 40 2.27 1.73 -8.21
CA ILE A 40 3.69 1.50 -8.52
C ILE A 40 4.39 2.83 -8.83
N SER A 41 3.78 3.68 -9.68
CA SER A 41 4.37 4.96 -10.07
C SER A 41 4.56 5.90 -8.86
N ILE A 42 3.55 6.01 -8.00
CA ILE A 42 3.63 6.85 -6.79
C ILE A 42 4.70 6.31 -5.84
N SER A 43 4.70 5.00 -5.58
CA SER A 43 5.68 4.39 -4.68
C SER A 43 7.11 4.53 -5.21
N PHE A 44 7.31 4.35 -6.51
CA PHE A 44 8.61 4.55 -7.15
C PHE A 44 9.10 6.00 -6.98
N LEU A 45 8.26 6.98 -7.26
CA LEU A 45 8.61 8.40 -7.07
C LEU A 45 8.95 8.73 -5.62
N LEU A 46 8.16 8.22 -4.66
CA LEU A 46 8.44 8.44 -3.24
C LEU A 46 9.71 7.71 -2.78
N SER A 47 9.99 6.52 -3.32
CA SER A 47 11.24 5.80 -3.05
C SER A 47 12.45 6.54 -3.61
N LEU A 48 12.35 7.18 -4.78
CA LEU A 48 13.41 8.05 -5.30
C LEU A 48 13.67 9.25 -4.39
N VAL A 49 12.61 9.86 -3.84
CA VAL A 49 12.74 10.95 -2.86
C VAL A 49 13.46 10.45 -1.61
N ASN A 50 13.06 9.30 -1.05
CA ASN A 50 13.73 8.70 0.10
C ASN A 50 15.21 8.41 -0.18
N GLY A 51 15.51 7.83 -1.34
CA GLY A 51 16.90 7.57 -1.79
C GLY A 51 17.72 8.85 -1.91
N LEU A 52 17.15 9.95 -2.41
CA LEU A 52 17.81 11.25 -2.47
C LEU A 52 18.14 11.78 -1.08
N PHE A 53 17.20 11.73 -0.13
CA PHE A 53 17.47 12.15 1.25
C PHE A 53 18.54 11.28 1.93
N THR A 54 18.59 10.00 1.63
CA THR A 54 19.65 9.10 2.09
C THR A 54 21.00 9.48 1.48
N SER A 55 21.07 9.73 0.18
CA SER A 55 22.31 10.12 -0.50
C SER A 55 22.87 11.48 -0.04
N LEU A 56 21.99 12.37 0.42
CA LEU A 56 22.36 13.66 1.01
C LEU A 56 22.76 13.56 2.51
N GLY A 57 22.76 12.36 3.08
CA GLY A 57 23.09 12.13 4.50
C GLY A 57 22.02 12.61 5.48
N VAL A 58 20.83 12.98 5.01
CA VAL A 58 19.71 13.44 5.86
C VAL A 58 19.00 12.25 6.48
N LEU A 59 18.77 11.19 5.68
CA LEU A 59 18.31 9.89 6.15
C LEU A 59 19.51 8.95 6.28
N HIS A 60 19.65 8.29 7.42
CA HIS A 60 20.61 7.21 7.54
C HIS A 60 20.09 5.94 6.88
N GLU A 61 20.98 5.10 6.36
CA GLU A 61 20.60 3.76 5.94
C GLU A 61 20.04 3.01 7.15
N ASN A 62 18.75 2.79 7.13
CA ASN A 62 18.07 2.07 8.20
C ASN A 62 17.90 0.62 7.74
N ARG A 63 18.42 -0.32 8.54
CA ARG A 63 18.22 -1.74 8.28
C ARG A 63 16.73 -2.06 8.35
N HIS A 64 16.23 -2.76 7.34
CA HIS A 64 14.93 -3.36 7.40
C HIS A 64 14.98 -4.60 8.32
N ILE A 65 14.11 -4.67 9.31
CA ILE A 65 13.99 -5.85 10.18
C ILE A 65 13.68 -7.10 9.35
N ALA A 66 12.96 -6.92 8.25
CA ALA A 66 12.67 -7.97 7.29
C ALA A 66 13.91 -8.62 6.66
N ASP A 67 15.06 -7.92 6.60
CA ASP A 67 16.30 -8.47 6.01
C ASP A 67 16.75 -9.74 6.73
N ASN A 68 16.61 -9.80 8.06
CA ASN A 68 16.96 -11.00 8.83
C ASN A 68 15.99 -12.15 8.54
N PHE A 69 14.69 -11.86 8.36
CA PHE A 69 13.69 -12.87 8.01
C PHE A 69 13.93 -13.40 6.58
N PHE A 70 14.40 -12.54 5.67
CA PHE A 70 14.68 -12.93 4.29
C PHE A 70 15.87 -13.89 4.22
N LYS A 71 16.92 -13.68 5.03
CA LYS A 71 18.10 -14.55 5.05
C LYS A 71 17.78 -16.02 5.35
N ASP A 72 16.78 -16.26 6.20
CA ASP A 72 16.41 -17.61 6.66
C ASP A 72 15.22 -18.21 5.87
N SER A 73 14.75 -17.55 4.82
CA SER A 73 13.54 -17.96 4.11
C SER A 73 13.78 -18.13 2.61
N SER A 74 13.15 -19.14 2.00
CA SER A 74 13.20 -19.28 0.53
C SER A 74 12.44 -18.14 -0.15
N GLY A 75 12.90 -17.70 -1.33
CA GLY A 75 12.25 -16.64 -2.11
C GLY A 75 10.75 -16.91 -2.38
N LEU A 76 10.38 -18.17 -2.62
CA LEU A 76 8.98 -18.57 -2.80
C LEU A 76 8.15 -18.37 -1.51
N LYS A 77 8.73 -18.68 -0.35
CA LYS A 77 8.07 -18.45 0.93
C LYS A 77 7.86 -16.96 1.17
N ILE A 78 8.88 -16.15 0.92
CA ILE A 78 8.78 -14.68 1.03
C ILE A 78 7.69 -14.15 0.11
N LEU A 79 7.72 -14.55 -1.18
CA LEU A 79 6.72 -14.15 -2.16
C LEU A 79 5.31 -14.51 -1.72
N PHE A 80 5.07 -15.75 -1.28
CA PHE A 80 3.76 -16.19 -0.82
C PHE A 80 3.27 -15.42 0.41
N LEU A 81 4.13 -15.22 1.40
CA LEU A 81 3.78 -14.47 2.60
C LEU A 81 3.44 -13.02 2.28
N ALA A 82 4.26 -12.36 1.47
CA ALA A 82 4.10 -10.94 1.16
C ALA A 82 2.97 -10.65 0.16
N SER A 83 2.70 -11.56 -0.81
CA SER A 83 1.70 -11.31 -1.87
C SER A 83 0.35 -11.96 -1.63
N VAL A 84 0.26 -12.90 -0.67
CA VAL A 84 -1.00 -13.60 -0.39
C VAL A 84 -1.42 -13.41 1.06
N LEU A 85 -0.64 -13.90 2.03
CA LEU A 85 -1.08 -13.93 3.43
C LEU A 85 -1.14 -12.55 4.06
N ALA A 86 -0.11 -11.72 3.91
CA ALA A 86 -0.10 -10.38 4.47
C ALA A 86 -1.23 -9.51 3.87
N PRO A 87 -1.43 -9.42 2.53
CA PRO A 87 -2.56 -8.68 1.97
C PRO A 87 -3.93 -9.14 2.46
N ILE A 88 -4.17 -10.44 2.59
CA ILE A 88 -5.44 -10.95 3.13
C ILE A 88 -5.64 -10.45 4.56
N ALA A 89 -4.65 -10.65 5.43
CA ALA A 89 -4.73 -10.24 6.83
C ALA A 89 -4.90 -8.72 6.99
N GLU A 90 -4.09 -7.95 6.27
CA GLU A 90 -4.12 -6.49 6.35
C GLU A 90 -5.41 -5.89 5.80
N GLU A 91 -5.93 -6.40 4.67
CA GLU A 91 -7.20 -5.91 4.13
C GLU A 91 -8.40 -6.29 5.02
N LEU A 92 -8.35 -7.44 5.68
CA LEU A 92 -9.36 -7.82 6.67
C LEU A 92 -9.33 -6.90 7.90
N ILE A 93 -8.15 -6.52 8.37
CA ILE A 93 -8.00 -5.65 9.54
C ILE A 93 -8.34 -4.19 9.20
N PHE A 94 -7.78 -3.65 8.09
CA PHE A 94 -7.84 -2.23 7.80
C PHE A 94 -8.96 -1.82 6.83
N ARG A 95 -9.37 -2.67 5.88
CA ARG A 95 -10.36 -2.30 4.84
C ARG A 95 -11.71 -2.93 5.04
N ALA A 96 -11.80 -4.13 5.60
CA ALA A 96 -13.09 -4.73 5.87
C ALA A 96 -13.97 -3.86 6.81
N PRO A 97 -13.44 -3.24 7.89
CA PRO A 97 -14.25 -2.43 8.79
C PRO A 97 -14.80 -1.13 8.18
N LEU A 98 -14.22 -0.60 7.09
CA LEU A 98 -14.63 0.68 6.52
C LEU A 98 -16.13 0.78 6.22
N VAL A 99 -16.76 -0.31 5.81
CA VAL A 99 -18.19 -0.34 5.45
C VAL A 99 -19.14 -0.30 6.65
N LEU A 100 -18.62 -0.40 7.87
CA LEU A 100 -19.40 -0.28 9.10
C LEU A 100 -19.74 1.19 9.41
N PHE A 101 -18.96 2.14 8.92
CA PHE A 101 -19.11 3.56 9.15
C PHE A 101 -20.08 4.19 8.15
N LYS A 102 -21.41 3.97 8.36
CA LYS A 102 -22.44 4.39 7.39
C LYS A 102 -22.71 5.90 7.37
N GLN A 103 -22.43 6.61 8.46
CA GLN A 103 -22.62 8.07 8.51
C GLN A 103 -21.48 8.76 7.73
N PRO A 104 -21.78 9.72 6.81
CA PRO A 104 -20.78 10.32 5.94
C PRO A 104 -19.59 10.95 6.68
N LYS A 105 -19.85 11.64 7.80
CA LYS A 105 -18.79 12.26 8.63
C LYS A 105 -17.89 11.19 9.27
N LEU A 106 -18.49 10.14 9.86
CA LEU A 106 -17.74 9.05 10.50
C LEU A 106 -16.97 8.24 9.47
N PHE A 107 -17.55 7.99 8.29
CA PHE A 107 -16.85 7.32 7.21
C PHE A 107 -15.59 8.07 6.79
N LYS A 108 -15.71 9.39 6.59
CA LYS A 108 -14.58 10.23 6.20
C LYS A 108 -13.46 10.20 7.26
N ILE A 109 -13.81 10.31 8.54
CA ILE A 109 -12.85 10.20 9.65
C ILE A 109 -12.19 8.80 9.64
N ALA A 110 -13.00 7.74 9.60
CA ALA A 110 -12.50 6.36 9.61
C ALA A 110 -11.57 6.08 8.41
N PHE A 111 -11.92 6.55 7.21
CA PHE A 111 -11.12 6.36 6.01
C PHE A 111 -9.71 6.93 6.17
N TYR A 112 -9.58 8.17 6.63
CA TYR A 112 -8.26 8.79 6.81
C TYR A 112 -7.51 8.19 8.01
N THR A 113 -8.19 7.99 9.14
CA THR A 113 -7.56 7.44 10.35
C THR A 113 -7.03 6.03 10.11
N ILE A 114 -7.83 5.16 9.51
CA ILE A 114 -7.41 3.78 9.20
C ILE A 114 -6.28 3.79 8.16
N GLY A 115 -6.32 4.67 7.16
CA GLY A 115 -5.23 4.82 6.19
C GLY A 115 -3.92 5.28 6.83
N ILE A 116 -3.97 6.21 7.78
CA ILE A 116 -2.80 6.68 8.55
C ILE A 116 -2.26 5.56 9.44
N ILE A 117 -3.13 4.86 10.19
CA ILE A 117 -2.72 3.75 11.06
C ILE A 117 -2.06 2.66 10.22
N PHE A 118 -2.65 2.29 9.09
CA PHE A 118 -2.07 1.33 8.16
C PHE A 118 -0.66 1.74 7.71
N ALA A 119 -0.46 2.99 7.35
CA ALA A 119 0.86 3.48 6.95
C ALA A 119 1.86 3.40 8.12
N TYR A 120 1.46 3.86 9.29
CA TYR A 120 2.36 3.93 10.44
C TYR A 120 2.69 2.56 11.06
N VAL A 121 1.87 1.53 10.89
CA VAL A 121 2.26 0.14 11.25
C VAL A 121 3.51 -0.30 10.49
N HIS A 122 3.75 0.20 9.29
CA HIS A 122 4.94 -0.13 8.50
C HIS A 122 6.24 0.52 9.03
N ILE A 123 6.16 1.45 10.00
CA ILE A 123 7.36 1.98 10.63
C ILE A 123 8.14 0.89 11.38
N PHE A 124 7.45 -0.14 11.86
CA PHE A 124 8.07 -1.31 12.51
C PHE A 124 8.87 -2.21 11.56
N ASN A 125 8.86 -1.92 10.26
CA ASN A 125 9.78 -2.55 9.31
C ASN A 125 11.21 -1.99 9.43
N PHE A 126 11.40 -0.88 10.14
CA PHE A 126 12.68 -0.24 10.37
C PHE A 126 13.17 -0.44 11.81
N GLU A 127 14.47 -0.45 12.04
CA GLU A 127 15.04 -0.35 13.37
C GLU A 127 14.73 1.03 13.96
N ILE A 128 13.90 1.07 14.99
CA ILE A 128 13.41 2.32 15.58
C ILE A 128 14.55 3.09 16.24
N ASN A 129 14.84 4.27 15.74
CA ASN A 129 15.80 5.24 16.26
C ASN A 129 15.28 6.67 16.05
N THR A 130 16.00 7.66 16.58
CA THR A 130 15.59 9.08 16.49
C THR A 130 15.41 9.55 15.03
N ASN A 131 16.26 9.10 14.11
CA ASN A 131 16.17 9.48 12.69
C ASN A 131 14.91 8.87 12.05
N VAL A 132 14.61 7.58 12.32
CA VAL A 132 13.39 6.92 11.83
C VAL A 132 12.14 7.61 12.38
N ILE A 133 12.11 7.99 13.65
CA ILE A 133 10.97 8.70 14.24
C ILE A 133 10.78 10.06 13.59
N LEU A 134 11.87 10.84 13.45
CA LEU A 134 11.81 12.20 12.88
C LEU A 134 11.34 12.20 11.42
N PHE A 135 11.83 11.26 10.61
CA PHE A 135 11.47 11.13 9.19
C PHE A 135 10.36 10.11 8.90
N SER A 136 9.67 9.62 9.95
CA SER A 136 8.59 8.65 9.80
C SER A 136 7.53 9.05 8.76
N PRO A 137 7.06 10.32 8.65
CA PRO A 137 6.08 10.67 7.64
C PRO A 137 6.58 10.44 6.20
N LEU A 138 7.88 10.65 5.96
CA LEU A 138 8.51 10.43 4.65
C LEU A 138 8.71 8.94 4.39
N LEU A 139 9.17 8.20 5.40
CA LEU A 139 9.42 6.76 5.30
C LEU A 139 8.16 5.94 5.03
N VAL A 140 7.02 6.32 5.66
CA VAL A 140 5.75 5.63 5.48
C VAL A 140 4.85 6.25 4.39
N ALA A 141 5.32 7.29 3.70
CA ALA A 141 4.53 7.95 2.66
C ALA A 141 4.09 7.00 1.53
N PRO A 142 4.92 6.09 1.00
CA PRO A 142 4.48 5.12 -0.01
C PRO A 142 3.29 4.30 0.49
N GLN A 143 3.35 3.76 1.71
CA GLN A 143 2.29 2.97 2.32
C GLN A 143 1.02 3.78 2.55
N LEU A 144 1.16 5.07 2.90
CA LEU A 144 0.01 5.97 3.08
C LEU A 144 -0.77 6.16 1.78
N PHE A 145 -0.06 6.51 0.70
CA PHE A 145 -0.71 6.74 -0.60
C PHE A 145 -1.33 5.46 -1.16
N VAL A 146 -0.59 4.35 -1.13
CA VAL A 146 -1.10 3.06 -1.60
C VAL A 146 -2.24 2.58 -0.70
N GLY A 147 -2.16 2.85 0.60
CA GLY A 147 -3.22 2.57 1.56
C GLY A 147 -4.55 3.26 1.23
N PHE A 148 -4.51 4.51 0.77
CA PHE A 148 -5.71 5.22 0.29
C PHE A 148 -6.24 4.64 -1.03
N ILE A 149 -5.37 4.19 -1.93
CA ILE A 149 -5.78 3.51 -3.17
C ILE A 149 -6.48 2.19 -2.85
N PHE A 150 -5.96 1.39 -1.90
CA PHE A 150 -6.62 0.17 -1.43
C PHE A 150 -7.98 0.47 -0.79
N GLY A 151 -8.08 1.54 -0.01
CA GLY A 151 -9.35 2.01 0.53
C GLY A 151 -10.36 2.42 -0.55
N PHE A 152 -9.91 3.11 -1.61
CA PHE A 152 -10.74 3.46 -2.76
C PHE A 152 -11.31 2.23 -3.46
N ILE A 153 -10.46 1.28 -3.87
CA ILE A 153 -10.93 0.09 -4.58
C ILE A 153 -11.81 -0.78 -3.68
N ARG A 154 -11.53 -0.83 -2.36
CA ARG A 154 -12.38 -1.52 -1.36
C ARG A 154 -13.80 -1.00 -1.38
N ILE A 155 -13.98 0.30 -1.41
CA ILE A 155 -15.31 0.92 -1.37
C ILE A 155 -16.00 0.80 -2.72
N ARG A 156 -15.27 1.07 -3.82
CA ARG A 156 -15.85 1.07 -5.17
C ARG A 156 -16.17 -0.33 -5.67
N LEU A 157 -15.27 -1.28 -5.52
CA LEU A 157 -15.38 -2.61 -6.14
C LEU A 157 -15.54 -3.76 -5.14
N GLY A 158 -15.12 -3.57 -3.89
CA GLY A 158 -15.28 -4.58 -2.82
C GLY A 158 -13.95 -5.13 -2.31
N LEU A 159 -14.04 -5.94 -1.23
CA LEU A 159 -12.87 -6.41 -0.47
C LEU A 159 -11.93 -7.30 -1.30
N ILE A 160 -12.48 -8.21 -2.09
CA ILE A 160 -11.69 -9.11 -2.94
C ILE A 160 -10.81 -8.32 -3.91
N TRP A 161 -11.33 -7.24 -4.49
CA TRP A 161 -10.57 -6.40 -5.42
C TRP A 161 -9.45 -5.63 -4.71
N SER A 162 -9.67 -5.23 -3.44
CA SER A 162 -8.62 -4.63 -2.62
C SER A 162 -7.52 -5.64 -2.29
N ILE A 163 -7.88 -6.85 -1.88
CA ILE A 163 -6.91 -7.94 -1.64
C ILE A 163 -6.13 -8.27 -2.92
N CYS A 164 -6.80 -8.37 -4.07
CA CYS A 164 -6.13 -8.63 -5.35
C CYS A 164 -5.16 -7.51 -5.73
N LEU A 165 -5.57 -6.23 -5.60
CA LEU A 165 -4.70 -5.10 -5.89
C LEU A 165 -3.46 -5.08 -4.98
N HIS A 166 -3.67 -5.26 -3.68
CA HIS A 166 -2.61 -5.30 -2.67
C HIS A 166 -1.63 -6.47 -2.93
N GLY A 167 -2.17 -7.67 -3.16
CA GLY A 167 -1.36 -8.86 -3.45
C GLY A 167 -0.55 -8.71 -4.75
N LEU A 168 -1.12 -8.16 -5.81
CA LEU A 168 -0.42 -7.89 -7.05
C LEU A 168 0.67 -6.83 -6.87
N TYR A 169 0.37 -5.76 -6.13
CA TYR A 169 1.32 -4.69 -5.82
C TYR A 169 2.53 -5.24 -5.05
N ASN A 170 2.31 -5.93 -3.93
CA ASN A 170 3.38 -6.55 -3.14
C ASN A 170 4.12 -7.61 -3.94
N GLY A 171 3.39 -8.46 -4.67
CA GLY A 171 3.97 -9.52 -5.49
C GLY A 171 4.95 -8.99 -6.54
N LEU A 172 4.59 -7.90 -7.23
CA LEU A 172 5.50 -7.26 -8.19
C LEU A 172 6.73 -6.68 -7.52
N LEU A 173 6.60 -5.95 -6.41
CA LEU A 173 7.73 -5.36 -5.71
C LEU A 173 8.68 -6.42 -5.16
N VAL A 174 8.14 -7.46 -4.51
CA VAL A 174 8.93 -8.56 -3.96
C VAL A 174 9.60 -9.37 -5.08
N SER A 175 8.90 -9.63 -6.19
CA SER A 175 9.50 -10.33 -7.33
C SER A 175 10.67 -9.54 -7.91
N LEU A 176 10.54 -8.22 -8.07
CA LEU A 176 11.63 -7.36 -8.54
C LEU A 176 12.81 -7.36 -7.55
N PHE A 177 12.54 -7.32 -6.26
CA PHE A 177 13.58 -7.42 -5.23
C PHE A 177 14.33 -8.75 -5.28
N LEU A 178 13.60 -9.88 -5.36
CA LEU A 178 14.19 -11.23 -5.46
C LEU A 178 15.05 -11.38 -6.71
N ILE A 179 14.63 -10.81 -7.84
CA ILE A 179 15.41 -10.83 -9.10
C ILE A 179 16.66 -9.96 -8.94
N ALA A 180 16.54 -8.74 -8.39
CA ALA A 180 17.66 -7.81 -8.23
C ALA A 180 18.76 -8.33 -7.30
N THR A 181 18.38 -9.12 -6.29
CA THR A 181 19.32 -9.71 -5.31
C THR A 181 19.80 -11.11 -5.71
N ASN A 182 19.35 -11.67 -6.84
CA ASN A 182 19.57 -13.08 -7.23
C ASN A 182 19.21 -14.07 -6.11
N GLY A 183 18.23 -13.69 -5.25
CA GLY A 183 17.86 -14.48 -4.08
C GLY A 183 18.92 -14.54 -2.98
N ASN A 184 19.96 -13.72 -3.06
CA ASN A 184 20.98 -13.57 -2.02
C ASN A 184 20.60 -12.41 -1.10
N PHE A 185 20.41 -12.71 0.18
CA PHE A 185 20.01 -11.75 1.22
C PHE A 185 21.03 -11.70 2.34
#